data_ec0afb5a6df93a1786125f77c6d0f1d9
#
_entry.id   ec0afb5a6df93a1786125f77c6d0f1d9
#
_cell.length_a   1.000
_cell.length_b   1.000
_cell.length_c   1.000
_cell.angle_alpha   90.00
_cell.angle_beta   90.00
_cell.angle_gamma   90.00
#
_symmetry.space_group_name_H-M   'P 1'
#
loop_
_entity.id
_entity.type
_entity.pdbx_description
1 polymer ?
#
loop_
_entity_poly.entity_id
_entity_poly.type
_entity_poly.pdbx_seq_one_letter_code
_entity_poly.pdbx_strand_id
1 'polypeptide(L)'
;MAYNKFKIEDLQSKLSLPVEKEDWLNKNLSPFANDKLLMQVLIEAKKAYLGSEKARSEFIVTPVLQALYRQNKGKFTIFSGYEFNIDKSKALNGFCDFILSSPTSGFIIESPAFFIVETKKNDIDDNAIAQCGAEMYAAQIFNERKGKPQKAIYGCVTSAYSWGFIKLENSIITIDPNYASLSFDNPYPPLAALQWILNKSLAN
;
A
#
# COMPACT_ATOMS: atom_id res chain seq x y z
N MET A 1 -14.33 -13.46 -10.30
CA MET A 1 -13.87 -13.13 -8.94
C MET A 1 -12.94 -11.95 -9.11
N ALA A 2 -12.82 -11.07 -8.16
CA ALA A 2 -11.93 -9.89 -8.21
C ALA A 2 -11.18 -9.83 -6.88
N TYR A 3 -10.18 -9.00 -6.77
CA TYR A 3 -9.35 -8.86 -5.56
C TYR A 3 -10.18 -8.79 -4.26
N ASN A 4 -11.27 -8.00 -4.26
CA ASN A 4 -12.16 -7.82 -3.11
C ASN A 4 -12.99 -9.05 -2.72
N LYS A 5 -12.82 -10.19 -3.38
CA LYS A 5 -13.49 -11.46 -3.08
C LYS A 5 -12.55 -12.47 -2.40
N PHE A 6 -11.26 -12.14 -2.29
CA PHE A 6 -10.33 -12.98 -1.57
C PHE A 6 -10.61 -12.95 -0.07
N LYS A 7 -10.47 -14.11 0.55
CA LYS A 7 -10.40 -14.30 1.99
C LYS A 7 -8.98 -14.70 2.37
N ILE A 8 -8.64 -14.59 3.65
CA ILE A 8 -7.29 -14.92 4.11
C ILE A 8 -6.90 -16.37 3.76
N GLU A 9 -7.85 -17.31 3.84
CA GLU A 9 -7.62 -18.72 3.51
C GLU A 9 -7.40 -18.94 2.00
N ASP A 10 -7.91 -18.03 1.17
CA ASP A 10 -7.74 -18.09 -0.28
C ASP A 10 -6.31 -17.80 -0.71
N LEU A 11 -5.57 -16.98 0.05
CA LEU A 11 -4.15 -16.72 -0.21
C LEU A 11 -3.35 -18.03 -0.18
N GLN A 12 -3.55 -18.84 0.85
CA GLN A 12 -2.91 -20.15 0.98
C GLN A 12 -3.45 -21.15 -0.05
N SER A 13 -4.78 -21.33 -0.12
CA SER A 13 -5.39 -22.42 -0.87
C SER A 13 -5.41 -22.22 -2.38
N LYS A 14 -5.56 -20.97 -2.85
CA LYS A 14 -5.65 -20.62 -4.29
C LYS A 14 -4.36 -20.08 -4.88
N LEU A 15 -3.56 -19.37 -4.07
CA LEU A 15 -2.34 -18.71 -4.53
C LEU A 15 -1.06 -19.35 -3.99
N SER A 16 -1.17 -20.31 -3.07
CA SER A 16 -0.03 -20.96 -2.38
C SER A 16 0.83 -19.97 -1.60
N LEU A 17 0.19 -18.95 -0.99
CA LEU A 17 0.83 -17.93 -0.20
C LEU A 17 0.46 -18.13 1.27
N PRO A 18 1.29 -18.78 2.09
CA PRO A 18 1.10 -18.83 3.53
C PRO A 18 1.13 -17.42 4.12
N VAL A 19 0.34 -17.23 5.19
CA VAL A 19 0.24 -15.95 5.90
C VAL A 19 0.79 -16.13 7.30
N GLU A 20 1.75 -15.29 7.65
CA GLU A 20 2.44 -15.31 8.95
C GLU A 20 2.38 -13.93 9.60
N LYS A 21 2.57 -13.88 10.92
CA LYS A 21 2.71 -12.64 11.68
C LYS A 21 4.12 -12.56 12.25
N GLU A 22 4.84 -11.52 11.92
CA GLU A 22 6.20 -11.28 12.39
C GLU A 22 6.45 -9.77 12.50
N ASP A 23 7.15 -9.36 13.52
CA ASP A 23 7.61 -7.98 13.72
C ASP A 23 8.81 -7.71 12.80
N TRP A 24 8.52 -7.32 11.57
CA TRP A 24 9.54 -7.10 10.52
C TRP A 24 9.81 -5.62 10.23
N LEU A 25 8.87 -4.76 10.56
CA LEU A 25 9.05 -3.32 10.36
C LEU A 25 10.05 -2.77 11.40
N ASN A 26 11.01 -1.99 10.93
CA ASN A 26 12.02 -1.43 11.84
C ASN A 26 11.38 -0.55 12.92
N LYS A 27 11.65 -0.88 14.19
CA LYS A 27 11.16 -0.09 15.34
C LYS A 27 11.84 1.28 15.47
N ASN A 28 13.04 1.42 14.94
CA ASN A 28 13.83 2.65 14.97
C ASN A 28 13.74 3.38 13.63
N LEU A 29 12.52 3.76 13.23
CA LEU A 29 12.30 4.52 12.02
C LEU A 29 12.86 5.94 12.17
N SER A 30 13.56 6.40 11.13
CA SER A 30 13.95 7.81 11.05
C SER A 30 12.69 8.68 10.95
N PRO A 31 12.62 9.79 11.70
CA PRO A 31 11.49 10.71 11.60
C PRO A 31 11.31 11.20 10.17
N PHE A 32 10.08 11.24 9.71
CA PHE A 32 9.75 11.88 8.44
C PHE A 32 9.87 13.39 8.58
N ALA A 33 10.42 14.05 7.57
CA ALA A 33 10.59 15.51 7.60
C ALA A 33 9.22 16.22 7.62
N ASN A 34 9.15 17.32 8.35
CA ASN A 34 7.91 18.10 8.49
C ASN A 34 7.43 18.61 7.13
N ASP A 35 6.19 18.30 6.78
CA ASP A 35 5.52 18.75 5.55
C ASP A 35 4.37 19.71 5.92
N LYS A 36 4.65 21.01 5.78
CA LYS A 36 3.68 22.07 6.12
C LYS A 36 2.42 21.99 5.28
N LEU A 37 2.53 21.57 4.01
CA LEU A 37 1.37 21.43 3.13
C LEU A 37 0.48 20.29 3.60
N LEU A 38 1.05 19.15 3.98
CA LEU A 38 0.28 18.05 4.55
C LEU A 38 -0.49 18.51 5.79
N MET A 39 0.17 19.21 6.71
CA MET A 39 -0.49 19.71 7.92
C MET A 39 -1.66 20.62 7.60
N GLN A 40 -1.51 21.55 6.64
CA GLN A 40 -2.61 22.42 6.21
C GLN A 40 -3.78 21.64 5.61
N VAL A 41 -3.50 20.68 4.71
CA VAL A 41 -4.53 19.86 4.08
C VAL A 41 -5.29 19.02 5.12
N LEU A 42 -4.58 18.43 6.08
CA LEU A 42 -5.22 17.65 7.14
C LEU A 42 -6.07 18.51 8.10
N ILE A 43 -5.66 19.76 8.38
CA ILE A 43 -6.49 20.71 9.15
C ILE A 43 -7.81 20.99 8.41
N GLU A 44 -7.77 21.18 7.10
CA GLU A 44 -9.00 21.36 6.30
C GLU A 44 -9.82 20.07 6.23
N ALA A 45 -9.18 18.90 6.12
CA ALA A 45 -9.86 17.60 6.12
C ALA A 45 -10.70 17.35 7.39
N LYS A 46 -10.31 17.90 8.55
CA LYS A 46 -11.12 17.84 9.78
C LYS A 46 -12.53 18.42 9.61
N LYS A 47 -12.73 19.34 8.66
CA LYS A 47 -14.03 19.98 8.38
C LYS A 47 -14.89 19.16 7.40
N ALA A 48 -14.30 18.16 6.75
CA ALA A 48 -14.98 17.32 5.78
C ALA A 48 -15.73 16.16 6.45
N TYR A 49 -16.73 15.60 5.74
CA TYR A 49 -17.35 14.36 6.16
C TYR A 49 -16.46 13.17 5.83
N LEU A 50 -15.86 12.53 6.85
CA LEU A 50 -14.94 11.42 6.72
C LEU A 50 -15.58 10.04 6.98
N GLY A 51 -16.89 9.95 6.85
CA GLY A 51 -17.64 8.72 7.14
C GLY A 51 -17.67 7.69 6.01
N SER A 52 -17.07 7.97 4.85
CA SER A 52 -16.95 7.00 3.74
C SER A 52 -15.48 6.64 3.47
N GLU A 53 -15.26 5.44 2.92
CA GLU A 53 -13.95 4.99 2.45
C GLU A 53 -13.35 5.96 1.44
N LYS A 54 -14.17 6.37 0.46
CA LYS A 54 -13.75 7.33 -0.56
C LYS A 54 -13.29 8.66 0.04
N ALA A 55 -14.05 9.22 0.99
CA ALA A 55 -13.67 10.48 1.62
C ALA A 55 -12.34 10.35 2.41
N ARG A 56 -12.14 9.25 3.13
CA ARG A 56 -10.88 8.99 3.83
C ARG A 56 -9.71 8.81 2.88
N SER A 57 -9.93 8.09 1.78
CA SER A 57 -8.93 7.92 0.72
C SER A 57 -8.53 9.26 0.12
N GLU A 58 -9.49 10.13 -0.23
CA GLU A 58 -9.23 11.41 -0.88
C GLU A 58 -8.64 12.45 0.08
N PHE A 59 -9.18 12.58 1.29
CA PHE A 59 -8.83 13.67 2.20
C PHE A 59 -7.70 13.35 3.19
N ILE A 60 -7.35 12.07 3.39
CA ILE A 60 -6.29 11.68 4.32
C ILE A 60 -5.22 10.84 3.61
N VAL A 61 -5.59 9.70 2.99
CA VAL A 61 -4.61 8.77 2.44
C VAL A 61 -3.87 9.39 1.26
N THR A 62 -4.57 10.00 0.31
CA THR A 62 -3.97 10.70 -0.83
C THR A 62 -2.99 11.80 -0.39
N PRO A 63 -3.34 12.74 0.51
CA PRO A 63 -2.40 13.71 1.03
C PRO A 63 -1.14 13.13 1.68
N VAL A 64 -1.27 12.02 2.42
CA VAL A 64 -0.14 11.31 3.03
C VAL A 64 0.79 10.76 1.94
N LEU A 65 0.25 10.07 0.94
CA LEU A 65 1.04 9.55 -0.19
C LEU A 65 1.68 10.66 -1.01
N GLN A 66 0.99 11.80 -1.18
CA GLN A 66 1.56 12.98 -1.83
C GLN A 66 2.71 13.61 -1.03
N ALA A 67 2.65 13.60 0.31
CA ALA A 67 3.76 14.04 1.16
C ALA A 67 4.98 13.14 0.97
N LEU A 68 4.78 11.81 0.93
CA LEU A 68 5.83 10.85 0.60
C LEU A 68 6.44 11.14 -0.78
N TYR A 69 5.59 11.39 -1.79
CA TYR A 69 6.05 11.72 -3.14
C TYR A 69 6.86 13.01 -3.19
N ARG A 70 6.42 14.08 -2.51
CA ARG A 70 7.13 15.37 -2.49
C ARG A 70 8.57 15.25 -2.00
N GLN A 71 8.81 14.40 -0.99
CA GLN A 71 10.17 14.17 -0.47
C GLN A 71 11.02 13.25 -1.37
N ASN A 72 10.37 12.51 -2.28
CA ASN A 72 11.00 11.51 -3.13
C ASN A 72 10.76 11.75 -4.63
N LYS A 73 10.65 13.01 -5.05
CA LYS A 73 10.34 13.39 -6.45
C LYS A 73 11.20 12.64 -7.45
N GLY A 74 10.56 12.08 -8.47
CA GLY A 74 11.22 11.37 -9.55
C GLY A 74 11.67 9.94 -9.22
N LYS A 75 11.46 9.46 -7.97
CA LYS A 75 11.83 8.09 -7.60
C LYS A 75 10.74 7.06 -7.84
N PHE A 76 9.48 7.49 -7.90
CA PHE A 76 8.34 6.61 -8.15
C PHE A 76 7.15 7.41 -8.71
N THR A 77 6.14 6.68 -9.18
CA THR A 77 4.83 7.22 -9.60
C THR A 77 3.73 6.59 -8.74
N ILE A 78 2.71 7.38 -8.39
CA ILE A 78 1.51 6.92 -7.69
C ILE A 78 0.38 6.79 -8.72
N PHE A 79 -0.20 5.61 -8.83
CA PHE A 79 -1.44 5.36 -9.54
C PHE A 79 -2.57 5.21 -8.53
N SER A 80 -3.68 5.90 -8.73
CA SER A 80 -4.87 5.87 -7.87
C SER A 80 -6.07 5.34 -8.64
N GLY A 81 -6.81 4.39 -8.05
CA GLY A 81 -7.98 3.79 -8.67
C GLY A 81 -7.67 3.11 -10.01
N TYR A 82 -6.54 2.42 -10.10
CA TYR A 82 -6.04 1.86 -11.34
C TYR A 82 -6.57 0.44 -11.56
N GLU A 83 -7.10 0.17 -12.77
CA GLU A 83 -7.53 -1.17 -13.17
C GLU A 83 -6.31 -2.07 -13.42
N PHE A 84 -6.07 -3.03 -12.52
CA PHE A 84 -4.90 -3.90 -12.53
C PHE A 84 -5.29 -5.35 -12.78
N ASN A 85 -5.44 -5.69 -14.06
CA ASN A 85 -5.86 -7.02 -14.52
C ASN A 85 -4.64 -7.85 -14.95
N ILE A 86 -4.18 -8.77 -14.11
CA ILE A 86 -2.94 -9.53 -14.33
C ILE A 86 -3.22 -10.98 -14.73
N ASP A 87 -4.09 -11.67 -13.99
CA ASP A 87 -4.41 -13.06 -14.26
C ASP A 87 -5.86 -13.39 -13.87
N LYS A 88 -6.76 -13.36 -14.85
CA LYS A 88 -8.19 -13.65 -14.63
C LYS A 88 -8.44 -15.10 -14.20
N SER A 89 -7.57 -16.04 -14.59
CA SER A 89 -7.71 -17.45 -14.20
C SER A 89 -7.48 -17.67 -12.71
N LYS A 90 -6.62 -16.84 -12.11
CA LYS A 90 -6.34 -16.78 -10.67
C LYS A 90 -7.20 -15.76 -9.93
N ALA A 91 -8.16 -15.13 -10.61
CA ALA A 91 -8.98 -14.05 -10.07
C ALA A 91 -8.18 -12.78 -9.68
N LEU A 92 -6.97 -12.60 -10.21
CA LEU A 92 -6.11 -11.44 -9.99
C LEU A 92 -6.48 -10.34 -10.98
N ASN A 93 -7.62 -9.71 -10.73
CA ASN A 93 -8.17 -8.65 -11.56
C ASN A 93 -9.09 -7.74 -10.74
N GLY A 94 -9.16 -6.48 -11.12
CA GLY A 94 -9.96 -5.44 -10.46
C GLY A 94 -9.21 -4.12 -10.36
N PHE A 95 -9.69 -3.27 -9.47
CA PHE A 95 -9.08 -1.98 -9.20
C PHE A 95 -8.29 -2.06 -7.90
N CYS A 96 -7.10 -1.47 -7.90
CA CYS A 96 -6.31 -1.20 -6.70
C CYS A 96 -6.50 0.26 -6.31
N ASP A 97 -6.63 0.55 -5.02
CA ASP A 97 -6.79 1.92 -4.55
C ASP A 97 -5.54 2.75 -4.89
N PHE A 98 -4.35 2.25 -4.55
CA PHE A 98 -3.10 2.88 -4.96
C PHE A 98 -2.03 1.84 -5.29
N ILE A 99 -1.27 2.13 -6.35
CA ILE A 99 -0.07 1.38 -6.73
C ILE A 99 1.09 2.36 -6.85
N LEU A 100 2.20 2.06 -6.17
CA LEU A 100 3.46 2.77 -6.35
C LEU A 100 4.37 1.93 -7.25
N SER A 101 4.85 2.54 -8.31
CA SER A 101 5.70 1.88 -9.31
C SER A 101 6.89 2.72 -9.71
N SER A 102 7.76 2.16 -10.53
CA SER A 102 8.84 2.90 -11.17
C SER A 102 8.33 4.20 -11.80
N PRO A 103 9.17 5.25 -11.87
CA PRO A 103 8.81 6.49 -12.51
C PRO A 103 8.37 6.26 -13.96
N THR A 104 7.29 6.93 -14.35
CA THR A 104 6.81 6.92 -15.73
C THR A 104 6.36 8.31 -16.15
N SER A 105 6.53 8.63 -17.42
CA SER A 105 5.93 9.80 -18.06
C SER A 105 4.61 9.48 -18.76
N GLY A 106 4.21 8.20 -18.80
CA GLY A 106 3.01 7.71 -19.48
C GLY A 106 1.82 7.53 -18.56
N PHE A 107 0.75 7.00 -19.15
CA PHE A 107 -0.52 6.73 -18.48
C PHE A 107 -0.64 5.27 -18.00
N ILE A 108 0.43 4.49 -18.15
CA ILE A 108 0.47 3.07 -17.79
C ILE A 108 1.51 2.81 -16.70
N ILE A 109 1.26 1.78 -15.90
CA ILE A 109 2.19 1.34 -14.86
C ILE A 109 3.47 0.80 -15.51
N GLU A 110 4.60 1.30 -15.05
CA GLU A 110 5.93 0.77 -15.38
C GLU A 110 6.43 -0.16 -14.28
N SER A 111 7.05 -1.25 -14.69
CA SER A 111 7.66 -2.19 -13.74
C SER A 111 9.00 -1.65 -13.20
N PRO A 112 9.30 -1.88 -11.92
CA PRO A 112 8.50 -2.65 -10.96
C PRO A 112 7.34 -1.85 -10.35
N ALA A 113 6.20 -2.52 -10.15
CA ALA A 113 5.19 -2.14 -9.17
C ALA A 113 5.62 -2.78 -7.84
N PHE A 114 5.87 -1.99 -6.82
CA PHE A 114 6.57 -2.46 -5.62
C PHE A 114 5.83 -2.21 -4.31
N PHE A 115 4.78 -1.39 -4.33
CA PHE A 115 4.00 -1.09 -3.15
C PHE A 115 2.52 -0.88 -3.47
N ILE A 116 1.67 -1.56 -2.74
CA ILE A 116 0.20 -1.51 -2.86
C ILE A 116 -0.38 -0.88 -1.61
N VAL A 117 -1.33 0.03 -1.74
CA VAL A 117 -2.08 0.58 -0.61
C VAL A 117 -3.56 0.35 -0.82
N GLU A 118 -4.19 -0.30 0.14
CA GLU A 118 -5.62 -0.58 0.19
C GLU A 118 -6.27 0.25 1.31
N THR A 119 -7.33 0.96 0.97
CA THR A 119 -8.07 1.82 1.91
C THR A 119 -9.35 1.13 2.35
N LYS A 120 -9.69 1.25 3.62
CA LYS A 120 -10.94 0.72 4.19
C LYS A 120 -11.69 1.78 5.00
N LYS A 121 -13.02 1.63 5.04
CA LYS A 121 -13.88 2.49 5.84
C LYS A 121 -13.76 2.22 7.34
N ASN A 122 -13.66 0.94 7.70
CA ASN A 122 -13.63 0.47 9.08
C ASN A 122 -12.20 0.02 9.46
N ASP A 123 -12.10 -0.76 10.52
CA ASP A 123 -10.83 -1.31 10.95
C ASP A 123 -10.22 -2.24 9.90
N ILE A 124 -8.92 -2.46 10.03
CA ILE A 124 -8.16 -3.37 9.19
C ILE A 124 -8.55 -4.80 9.58
N ASP A 125 -9.23 -5.49 8.68
CA ASP A 125 -9.69 -6.87 8.85
C ASP A 125 -8.96 -7.86 7.93
N ASP A 126 -9.21 -9.14 8.15
CA ASP A 126 -8.60 -10.22 7.36
C ASP A 126 -8.97 -10.15 5.87
N ASN A 127 -10.16 -9.62 5.52
CA ASN A 127 -10.55 -9.46 4.11
C ASN A 127 -9.75 -8.35 3.44
N ALA A 128 -9.49 -7.25 4.15
CA ALA A 128 -8.65 -6.15 3.65
C ALA A 128 -7.20 -6.63 3.43
N ILE A 129 -6.68 -7.43 4.35
CA ILE A 129 -5.35 -8.05 4.25
C ILE A 129 -5.31 -9.02 3.06
N ALA A 130 -6.35 -9.84 2.90
CA ALA A 130 -6.43 -10.80 1.80
C ALA A 130 -6.51 -10.11 0.43
N GLN A 131 -7.28 -9.04 0.32
CA GLN A 131 -7.35 -8.23 -0.90
C GLN A 131 -5.98 -7.66 -1.23
N CYS A 132 -5.36 -6.95 -0.30
CA CYS A 132 -4.02 -6.36 -0.49
C CYS A 132 -2.98 -7.44 -0.84
N GLY A 133 -3.00 -8.59 -0.16
CA GLY A 133 -2.12 -9.73 -0.46
C GLY A 133 -2.28 -10.27 -1.88
N ALA A 134 -3.50 -10.37 -2.39
CA ALA A 134 -3.77 -10.81 -3.76
C ALA A 134 -3.28 -9.76 -4.79
N GLU A 135 -3.43 -8.47 -4.50
CA GLU A 135 -2.91 -7.37 -5.32
C GLU A 135 -1.37 -7.34 -5.34
N MET A 136 -0.73 -7.60 -4.18
CA MET A 136 0.73 -7.74 -4.08
C MET A 136 1.25 -8.90 -4.93
N TYR A 137 0.55 -10.03 -4.92
CA TYR A 137 0.91 -11.19 -5.75
C TYR A 137 0.72 -10.89 -7.24
N ALA A 138 -0.31 -10.14 -7.60
CA ALA A 138 -0.48 -9.66 -8.96
C ALA A 138 0.68 -8.75 -9.38
N ALA A 139 1.14 -7.86 -8.51
CA ALA A 139 2.31 -7.00 -8.76
C ALA A 139 3.59 -7.82 -8.92
N GLN A 140 3.79 -8.89 -8.14
CA GLN A 140 4.90 -9.82 -8.32
C GLN A 140 4.89 -10.46 -9.71
N ILE A 141 3.74 -11.05 -10.12
CA ILE A 141 3.59 -11.67 -11.45
C ILE A 141 3.81 -10.63 -12.57
N PHE A 142 3.30 -9.40 -12.41
CA PHE A 142 3.51 -8.32 -13.35
C PHE A 142 4.99 -8.01 -13.53
N ASN A 143 5.73 -7.87 -12.45
CA ASN A 143 7.16 -7.59 -12.46
C ASN A 143 7.96 -8.72 -13.10
N GLU A 144 7.64 -9.98 -12.77
CA GLU A 144 8.27 -11.16 -13.36
C GLU A 144 8.06 -11.21 -14.88
N ARG A 145 6.82 -10.98 -15.36
CA ARG A 145 6.49 -10.93 -16.80
C ARG A 145 7.22 -9.81 -17.54
N LYS A 146 7.60 -8.74 -16.83
CA LYS A 146 8.38 -7.60 -17.38
C LYS A 146 9.89 -7.79 -17.24
N GLY A 147 10.36 -8.91 -16.71
CA GLY A 147 11.78 -9.20 -16.51
C GLY A 147 12.43 -8.35 -15.41
N LYS A 148 11.65 -7.81 -14.48
CA LYS A 148 12.11 -7.00 -13.35
C LYS A 148 11.59 -7.55 -12.02
N PRO A 149 11.89 -8.82 -11.66
CA PRO A 149 11.44 -9.39 -10.42
C PRO A 149 11.95 -8.56 -9.23
N GLN A 150 11.13 -8.46 -8.20
CA GLN A 150 11.49 -7.79 -6.94
C GLN A 150 11.69 -8.85 -5.86
N LYS A 151 12.66 -8.63 -4.98
CA LYS A 151 12.89 -9.49 -3.82
C LYS A 151 11.68 -9.51 -2.89
N ALA A 152 11.05 -8.37 -2.68
CA ALA A 152 9.83 -8.22 -1.91
C ALA A 152 8.88 -7.21 -2.57
N ILE A 153 7.58 -7.49 -2.46
CA ILE A 153 6.51 -6.53 -2.71
C ILE A 153 5.94 -6.14 -1.36
N TYR A 154 5.74 -4.86 -1.15
CA TYR A 154 5.18 -4.37 0.09
C TYR A 154 3.71 -3.99 -0.08
N GLY A 155 2.96 -4.06 1.01
CA GLY A 155 1.57 -3.67 1.07
C GLY A 155 1.26 -2.86 2.31
N CYS A 156 0.20 -2.07 2.24
CA CYS A 156 -0.36 -1.35 3.36
C CYS A 156 -1.88 -1.43 3.29
N VAL A 157 -2.50 -1.75 4.40
CA VAL A 157 -3.96 -1.61 4.57
C VAL A 157 -4.20 -0.49 5.56
N THR A 158 -5.10 0.43 5.22
CA THR A 158 -5.34 1.59 6.08
C THR A 158 -6.82 1.96 6.19
N SER A 159 -7.23 2.35 7.40
CA SER A 159 -8.50 3.06 7.65
C SER A 159 -8.35 4.57 7.62
N ALA A 160 -7.23 5.09 7.13
CA ALA A 160 -6.73 6.44 7.20
C ALA A 160 -6.13 6.83 8.57
N TYR A 161 -6.64 6.29 9.67
CA TYR A 161 -6.15 6.55 11.03
C TYR A 161 -5.20 5.46 11.53
N SER A 162 -5.44 4.21 11.14
CA SER A 162 -4.56 3.06 11.40
C SER A 162 -3.95 2.58 10.09
N TRP A 163 -2.66 2.27 10.13
CA TRP A 163 -1.87 1.83 8.97
C TRP A 163 -1.16 0.53 9.33
N GLY A 164 -1.59 -0.58 8.72
CA GLY A 164 -0.99 -1.90 8.88
C GLY A 164 -0.13 -2.24 7.68
N PHE A 165 1.01 -2.87 7.91
CA PHE A 165 2.00 -3.14 6.87
C PHE A 165 2.16 -4.64 6.63
N ILE A 166 2.33 -5.00 5.35
CA ILE A 166 2.41 -6.36 4.86
C ILE A 166 3.60 -6.46 3.91
N LYS A 167 4.27 -7.59 3.94
CA LYS A 167 5.38 -7.91 3.04
C LYS A 167 5.10 -9.26 2.35
N LEU A 168 5.26 -9.32 1.03
CA LEU A 168 5.33 -10.56 0.26
C LEU A 168 6.79 -10.78 -0.15
N GLU A 169 7.42 -11.78 0.42
CA GLU A 169 8.79 -12.19 0.14
C GLU A 169 8.88 -13.71 0.20
N ASN A 170 9.61 -14.34 -0.72
CA ASN A 170 9.77 -15.80 -0.80
C ASN A 170 8.44 -16.57 -0.84
N SER A 171 7.42 -16.02 -1.51
CA SER A 171 6.05 -16.57 -1.57
C SER A 171 5.37 -16.68 -0.19
N ILE A 172 5.77 -15.88 0.79
CA ILE A 172 5.17 -15.78 2.12
C ILE A 172 4.63 -14.37 2.31
N ILE A 173 3.38 -14.27 2.77
CA ILE A 173 2.80 -13.01 3.21
C ILE A 173 3.06 -12.85 4.70
N THR A 174 3.83 -11.82 5.06
CA THR A 174 4.15 -11.51 6.44
C THR A 174 3.43 -10.22 6.86
N ILE A 175 2.61 -10.30 7.89
CA ILE A 175 1.87 -9.16 8.45
C ILE A 175 2.67 -8.65 9.66
N ASP A 176 2.96 -7.34 9.68
CA ASP A 176 3.48 -6.73 10.91
C ASP A 176 2.34 -6.57 11.92
N PRO A 177 2.48 -7.06 13.16
CA PRO A 177 1.44 -6.95 14.17
C PRO A 177 1.24 -5.52 14.71
N ASN A 178 2.17 -4.61 14.40
CA ASN A 178 2.14 -3.24 14.89
C ASN A 178 1.56 -2.30 13.83
N TYR A 179 0.60 -1.49 14.27
CA TYR A 179 0.00 -0.46 13.40
C TYR A 179 0.61 0.90 13.70
N ALA A 180 0.87 1.67 12.63
CA ALA A 180 1.18 3.07 12.78
C ALA A 180 -0.11 3.88 12.85
N SER A 181 -0.24 4.75 13.84
CA SER A 181 -1.41 5.59 14.03
C SER A 181 -1.20 6.98 13.43
N LEU A 182 -2.21 7.46 12.70
CA LEU A 182 -2.27 8.82 12.21
C LEU A 182 -3.26 9.63 13.04
N SER A 183 -2.83 10.77 13.54
CA SER A 183 -3.73 11.83 14.01
C SER A 183 -3.54 13.09 13.18
N PHE A 184 -4.55 13.96 13.16
CA PHE A 184 -4.44 15.24 12.44
C PHE A 184 -3.34 16.16 12.97
N ASP A 185 -2.92 15.98 14.21
CA ASP A 185 -1.85 16.77 14.85
C ASP A 185 -0.48 16.07 14.72
N ASN A 186 -0.48 14.76 14.41
CA ASN A 186 0.74 13.99 14.17
C ASN A 186 0.52 12.93 13.06
N PRO A 187 0.68 13.30 11.79
CA PRO A 187 0.54 12.37 10.66
C PRO A 187 1.82 11.59 10.35
N TYR A 188 2.90 11.79 11.10
CA TYR A 188 4.23 11.32 10.75
C TYR A 188 4.55 9.85 11.03
N PRO A 189 3.95 9.15 12.01
CA PRO A 189 4.26 7.74 12.24
C PRO A 189 4.08 6.85 11.01
N PRO A 190 2.95 6.87 10.29
CA PRO A 190 2.83 6.09 9.06
C PRO A 190 3.77 6.55 7.95
N LEU A 191 4.06 7.86 7.85
CA LEU A 191 5.00 8.39 6.86
C LEU A 191 6.43 7.89 7.08
N ALA A 192 6.86 7.76 8.33
CA ALA A 192 8.18 7.19 8.66
C ALA A 192 8.28 5.73 8.21
N ALA A 193 7.21 4.94 8.43
CA ALA A 193 7.13 3.56 7.98
C ALA A 193 7.12 3.47 6.45
N LEU A 194 6.28 4.26 5.78
CA LEU A 194 6.19 4.34 4.33
C LEU A 194 7.53 4.74 3.69
N GLN A 195 8.25 5.70 4.27
CA GLN A 195 9.57 6.12 3.79
C GLN A 195 10.61 5.01 3.92
N TRP A 196 10.60 4.28 5.04
CA TRP A 196 11.49 3.15 5.23
C TRP A 196 11.22 2.03 4.20
N ILE A 197 9.95 1.69 4.00
CA ILE A 197 9.54 0.70 3.00
C ILE A 197 9.94 1.16 1.59
N LEU A 198 9.68 2.42 1.24
CA LEU A 198 10.07 2.97 -0.06
C LEU A 198 11.57 2.83 -0.29
N ASN A 199 12.40 3.17 0.70
CA ASN A 199 13.85 3.02 0.60
C ASN A 199 14.27 1.56 0.37
N LYS A 200 13.60 0.60 1.03
CA LYS A 200 13.83 -0.84 0.80
C LYS A 200 13.42 -1.28 -0.59
N SER A 201 12.26 -0.80 -1.08
CA SER A 201 11.75 -1.13 -2.42
C SER A 201 12.63 -0.61 -3.55
N LEU A 202 13.25 0.55 -3.36
CA LEU A 202 14.12 1.17 -4.35
C LEU A 202 15.57 0.62 -4.33
N ALA A 203 15.94 -0.11 -3.29
CA ALA A 203 17.27 -0.73 -3.16
C ALA A 203 17.33 -2.18 -3.70
N ASN A 204 16.21 -2.73 -4.12
CA ASN A 204 16.06 -4.11 -4.63
C ASN A 204 16.31 -4.20 -6.14
#